data_86ded2fb562b64eb5a536ff3b9a1f7d6
#
_entry.id   86ded2fb562b64eb5a536ff3b9a1f7d6
#
_cell.length_a   1.000
_cell.length_b   1.000
_cell.length_c   1.000
_cell.angle_alpha   90.00
_cell.angle_beta   90.00
_cell.angle_gamma   90.00
#
_symmetry.space_group_name_H-M   'P 1'
#
loop_
_entity.id
_entity.type
_entity.pdbx_description
1 polymer ?
#
loop_
_entity_poly.entity_id
_entity_poly.type
_entity_poly.pdbx_seq_one_letter_code
_entity_poly.pdbx_strand_id
1 'polypeptide(L)'
;LLDEPLSNLDARLRLQTREEIKRIQRETGITTVFVTHDQEEAMSISDFMVVMKLGVIQQIDEPQKIYDEPANLFVAKFLGSPAINVFDGEIKGGKLYLNGEVVDTDEVFKKPFTKVISEEVSIEKETGEKGKKTVTREEVIKDRKVKIAVRPEAFTFEPKKGDVPVVVEVVEHIGRDITVVGAIKDQPENHVKVIIPSELSKDILGKKEINFKAKRMYVFEESGERIK
;
A
#
# COMPACT_ATOMS: atom_id res chain seq x y z
N LEU A 1 24.09 -3.17 -16.30
CA LEU A 1 22.71 -3.60 -16.45
C LEU A 1 22.63 -5.10 -16.19
N LEU A 2 21.80 -5.50 -15.25
CA LEU A 2 21.48 -6.88 -14.89
C LEU A 2 19.99 -7.09 -15.19
N ASP A 3 19.68 -8.01 -16.09
CA ASP A 3 18.32 -8.31 -16.50
C ASP A 3 17.93 -9.70 -15.97
N GLU A 4 17.03 -9.73 -15.01
CA GLU A 4 16.56 -10.92 -14.25
C GLU A 4 17.69 -11.88 -13.82
N PRO A 5 18.79 -11.41 -13.22
CA PRO A 5 20.00 -12.24 -13.02
C PRO A 5 19.80 -13.37 -12.03
N LEU A 6 18.74 -13.37 -11.23
CA LEU A 6 18.49 -14.34 -10.17
C LEU A 6 17.33 -15.32 -10.49
N SER A 7 16.67 -15.16 -11.64
CA SER A 7 15.45 -15.89 -12.00
C SER A 7 15.60 -17.42 -12.01
N ASN A 8 16.78 -17.92 -12.36
CA ASN A 8 17.04 -19.36 -12.50
C ASN A 8 17.72 -20.00 -11.27
N LEU A 9 17.79 -19.27 -10.15
CA LEU A 9 18.44 -19.75 -8.94
C LEU A 9 17.41 -20.27 -7.93
N ASP A 10 17.82 -21.31 -7.16
CA ASP A 10 17.07 -21.71 -5.98
C ASP A 10 17.07 -20.61 -4.90
N ALA A 11 16.14 -20.71 -3.94
CA ALA A 11 15.93 -19.65 -2.93
C ALA A 11 17.19 -19.33 -2.11
N ARG A 12 18.00 -20.35 -1.75
CA ARG A 12 19.22 -20.15 -0.96
C ARG A 12 20.31 -19.45 -1.78
N LEU A 13 20.54 -19.94 -3.00
CA LEU A 13 21.54 -19.37 -3.90
C LEU A 13 21.16 -17.96 -4.32
N ARG A 14 19.86 -17.71 -4.55
CA ARG A 14 19.30 -16.38 -4.86
C ARG A 14 19.64 -15.37 -3.75
N LEU A 15 19.41 -15.73 -2.48
CA LEU A 15 19.73 -14.87 -1.36
C LEU A 15 21.23 -14.55 -1.28
N GLN A 16 22.09 -15.56 -1.39
CA GLN A 16 23.55 -15.39 -1.36
C GLN A 16 24.06 -14.52 -2.51
N THR A 17 23.58 -14.78 -3.73
CA THR A 17 23.97 -14.01 -4.92
C THR A 17 23.52 -12.55 -4.83
N ARG A 18 22.33 -12.31 -4.29
CA ARG A 18 21.82 -10.94 -4.05
C ARG A 18 22.72 -10.17 -3.09
N GLU A 19 23.11 -10.78 -1.98
CA GLU A 19 24.03 -10.17 -1.01
C GLU A 19 25.40 -9.87 -1.64
N GLU A 20 25.91 -10.79 -2.47
CA GLU A 20 27.18 -10.63 -3.14
C GLU A 20 27.16 -9.52 -4.21
N ILE A 21 26.09 -9.43 -5.01
CA ILE A 21 25.92 -8.32 -5.98
C ILE A 21 25.91 -6.99 -5.25
N LYS A 22 25.18 -6.89 -4.14
CA LYS A 22 25.11 -5.66 -3.33
C LYS A 22 26.45 -5.30 -2.73
N ARG A 23 27.22 -6.29 -2.26
CA ARG A 23 28.58 -6.11 -1.74
C ARG A 23 29.52 -5.55 -2.82
N ILE A 24 29.56 -6.20 -3.99
CA ILE A 24 30.42 -5.78 -5.12
C ILE A 24 30.04 -4.37 -5.57
N GLN A 25 28.77 -4.07 -5.69
CA GLN A 25 28.29 -2.73 -6.08
C GLN A 25 28.77 -1.66 -5.09
N ARG A 26 28.69 -1.93 -3.78
CA ARG A 26 29.17 -0.99 -2.75
C ARG A 26 30.69 -0.81 -2.78
N GLU A 27 31.45 -1.89 -2.96
CA GLU A 27 32.92 -1.86 -3.01
C GLU A 27 33.43 -1.12 -4.24
N THR A 28 32.76 -1.28 -5.37
CA THR A 28 33.17 -0.67 -6.64
C THR A 28 32.58 0.71 -6.90
N GLY A 29 31.46 1.06 -6.23
CA GLY A 29 30.74 2.30 -6.46
C GLY A 29 30.08 2.40 -7.84
N ILE A 30 29.95 1.28 -8.59
CA ILE A 30 29.38 1.28 -9.93
C ILE A 30 27.88 1.47 -9.86
N THR A 31 27.34 2.42 -10.64
CA THR A 31 25.90 2.55 -10.84
C THR A 31 25.37 1.31 -11.57
N THR A 32 24.46 0.61 -10.93
CA THR A 32 23.90 -0.65 -11.42
C THR A 32 22.41 -0.54 -11.62
N VAL A 33 21.93 -0.91 -12.80
CA VAL A 33 20.50 -1.09 -13.08
C VAL A 33 20.18 -2.56 -13.00
N PHE A 34 19.26 -2.93 -12.10
CA PHE A 34 18.81 -4.30 -11.84
C PHE A 34 17.35 -4.43 -12.21
N VAL A 35 17.02 -5.29 -13.16
CA VAL A 35 15.65 -5.57 -13.61
C VAL A 35 15.20 -6.90 -13.02
N THR A 36 14.04 -6.89 -12.36
CA THR A 36 13.43 -8.09 -11.79
C THR A 36 11.90 -7.94 -11.72
N HIS A 37 11.19 -9.04 -11.75
CA HIS A 37 9.77 -9.12 -11.42
C HIS A 37 9.52 -9.52 -9.96
N ASP A 38 10.57 -9.86 -9.21
CA ASP A 38 10.50 -10.21 -7.79
C ASP A 38 10.61 -8.96 -6.92
N GLN A 39 9.52 -8.67 -6.20
CA GLN A 39 9.44 -7.50 -5.33
C GLN A 39 10.42 -7.56 -4.14
N GLU A 40 10.69 -8.77 -3.58
CA GLU A 40 11.61 -8.93 -2.47
C GLU A 40 13.05 -8.67 -2.91
N GLU A 41 13.40 -9.11 -4.12
CA GLU A 41 14.68 -8.78 -4.74
C GLU A 41 14.82 -7.27 -4.89
N ALA A 42 13.86 -6.62 -5.57
CA ALA A 42 13.88 -5.19 -5.81
C ALA A 42 13.98 -4.38 -4.51
N MET A 43 13.16 -4.69 -3.51
CA MET A 43 13.14 -3.97 -2.24
C MET A 43 14.42 -4.13 -1.42
N SER A 44 15.10 -5.28 -1.52
CA SER A 44 16.25 -5.57 -0.68
C SER A 44 17.59 -5.16 -1.28
N ILE A 45 17.71 -5.10 -2.60
CA ILE A 45 18.97 -4.82 -3.27
C ILE A 45 19.14 -3.34 -3.64
N SER A 46 18.06 -2.64 -3.99
CA SER A 46 18.12 -1.31 -4.57
C SER A 46 18.19 -0.19 -3.55
N ASP A 47 18.84 0.92 -3.93
CA ASP A 47 18.78 2.20 -3.22
C ASP A 47 17.57 3.01 -3.69
N PHE A 48 17.26 2.95 -4.98
CA PHE A 48 16.05 3.49 -5.59
C PHE A 48 15.36 2.43 -6.43
N MET A 49 14.05 2.42 -6.39
CA MET A 49 13.23 1.47 -7.13
C MET A 49 12.30 2.20 -8.09
N VAL A 50 12.15 1.65 -9.30
CA VAL A 50 11.22 2.13 -10.31
C VAL A 50 10.13 1.10 -10.51
N VAL A 51 8.91 1.44 -10.14
CA VAL A 51 7.74 0.58 -10.42
C VAL A 51 7.15 0.95 -11.76
N MET A 52 7.01 -0.04 -12.65
CA MET A 52 6.51 0.14 -14.01
C MET A 52 5.25 -0.67 -14.27
N LYS A 53 4.37 -0.15 -15.10
CA LYS A 53 3.18 -0.85 -15.60
C LYS A 53 3.06 -0.62 -17.09
N LEU A 54 3.15 -1.68 -17.89
CA LEU A 54 3.03 -1.62 -19.35
C LEU A 54 3.92 -0.53 -19.99
N GLY A 55 5.18 -0.46 -19.57
CA GLY A 55 6.14 0.51 -20.09
C GLY A 55 6.03 1.92 -19.50
N VAL A 56 5.03 2.18 -18.63
CA VAL A 56 4.83 3.49 -18.00
C VAL A 56 5.29 3.45 -16.54
N ILE A 57 6.13 4.41 -16.16
CA ILE A 57 6.60 4.57 -14.80
C ILE A 57 5.42 4.98 -13.91
N GLN A 58 5.24 4.25 -12.80
CA GLN A 58 4.18 4.50 -11.82
C GLN A 58 4.72 5.27 -10.60
N GLN A 59 5.92 4.91 -10.15
CA GLN A 59 6.58 5.56 -9.02
C GLN A 59 8.08 5.31 -9.06
N ILE A 60 8.86 6.31 -8.62
CA ILE A 60 10.30 6.21 -8.39
C ILE A 60 10.57 6.79 -7.01
N ASP A 61 11.14 5.98 -6.13
CA ASP A 61 11.57 6.43 -4.79
C ASP A 61 12.44 5.35 -4.12
N GLU A 62 12.86 5.59 -2.88
CA GLU A 62 13.43 4.56 -2.03
C GLU A 62 12.42 3.43 -1.79
N PRO A 63 12.86 2.15 -1.75
CA PRO A 63 11.96 0.99 -1.64
C PRO A 63 10.96 1.10 -0.49
N GLN A 64 11.44 1.45 0.71
CA GLN A 64 10.58 1.59 1.88
C GLN A 64 9.53 2.69 1.70
N LYS A 65 9.90 3.79 1.05
CA LYS A 65 8.98 4.89 0.81
C LYS A 65 7.91 4.53 -0.22
N ILE A 66 8.25 3.75 -1.26
CA ILE A 66 7.25 3.23 -2.20
C ILE A 66 6.25 2.31 -1.47
N TYR A 67 6.74 1.47 -0.55
CA TYR A 67 5.91 0.58 0.25
C TYR A 67 4.98 1.36 1.18
N ASP A 68 5.52 2.36 1.86
CA ASP A 68 4.81 3.16 2.87
C ASP A 68 3.93 4.25 2.28
N GLU A 69 4.29 4.78 1.10
CA GLU A 69 3.60 5.88 0.44
C GLU A 69 3.33 5.58 -1.04
N PRO A 70 2.56 4.53 -1.35
CA PRO A 70 2.26 4.19 -2.73
C PRO A 70 1.54 5.33 -3.44
N ALA A 71 2.00 5.68 -4.65
CA ALA A 71 1.45 6.78 -5.43
C ALA A 71 0.05 6.48 -5.97
N ASN A 72 -0.26 5.21 -6.22
CA ASN A 72 -1.54 4.76 -6.72
C ASN A 72 -1.87 3.33 -6.25
N LEU A 73 -3.10 2.89 -6.50
CA LEU A 73 -3.60 1.58 -6.10
C LEU A 73 -2.82 0.42 -6.77
N PHE A 74 -2.31 0.64 -8.00
CA PHE A 74 -1.49 -0.37 -8.66
C PHE A 74 -0.20 -0.63 -7.87
N VAL A 75 0.53 0.42 -7.51
CA VAL A 75 1.76 0.32 -6.71
C VAL A 75 1.48 -0.33 -5.35
N ALA A 76 0.38 0.08 -4.70
CA ALA A 76 -0.03 -0.49 -3.42
C ALA A 76 -0.27 -2.01 -3.49
N LYS A 77 -0.93 -2.48 -4.58
CA LYS A 77 -1.21 -3.90 -4.81
C LYS A 77 0.01 -4.69 -5.27
N PHE A 78 0.90 -4.03 -6.00
CA PHE A 78 2.07 -4.68 -6.58
C PHE A 78 3.11 -5.04 -5.52
N LEU A 79 3.24 -4.25 -4.44
CA LEU A 79 4.23 -4.44 -3.38
C LEU A 79 3.61 -5.01 -2.11
N GLY A 80 4.29 -6.01 -1.57
CA GLY A 80 3.94 -6.69 -0.32
C GLY A 80 3.48 -8.13 -0.53
N SER A 81 3.98 -9.02 0.34
CA SER A 81 3.59 -10.44 0.40
C SER A 81 3.23 -10.79 1.84
N PRO A 82 1.96 -11.04 2.17
CA PRO A 82 0.77 -10.99 1.29
C PRO A 82 0.47 -9.59 0.73
N ALA A 83 -0.31 -9.56 -0.37
CA ALA A 83 -0.72 -8.30 -0.98
C ALA A 83 -1.64 -7.49 -0.04
N ILE A 84 -1.67 -6.17 -0.26
CA ILE A 84 -2.55 -5.25 0.46
C ILE A 84 -4.03 -5.64 0.29
N ASN A 85 -4.79 -5.60 1.37
CA ASN A 85 -6.24 -5.78 1.31
C ASN A 85 -6.88 -4.53 0.70
N VAL A 86 -7.92 -4.71 -0.13
CA VAL A 86 -8.63 -3.59 -0.77
C VAL A 86 -10.12 -3.77 -0.57
N PHE A 87 -10.75 -2.75 -0.03
CA PHE A 87 -12.17 -2.71 0.28
C PHE A 87 -12.86 -1.58 -0.50
N ASP A 88 -14.13 -1.79 -0.79
CA ASP A 88 -15.01 -0.73 -1.26
C ASP A 88 -15.43 0.14 -0.08
N GLY A 89 -15.27 1.45 -0.23
CA GLY A 89 -15.63 2.43 0.77
C GLY A 89 -16.31 3.65 0.16
N GLU A 90 -16.75 4.55 1.01
CA GLU A 90 -17.38 5.80 0.60
C GLU A 90 -16.86 6.96 1.46
N ILE A 91 -16.67 8.11 0.83
CA ILE A 91 -16.52 9.38 1.53
C ILE A 91 -17.89 10.06 1.50
N LYS A 92 -18.41 10.39 2.68
CA LYS A 92 -19.67 11.13 2.86
C LYS A 92 -19.51 12.19 3.94
N GLY A 93 -19.81 13.45 3.61
CA GLY A 93 -19.70 14.56 4.56
C GLY A 93 -18.31 14.71 5.19
N GLY A 94 -17.23 14.41 4.43
CA GLY A 94 -15.85 14.46 4.90
C GLY A 94 -15.45 13.32 5.84
N LYS A 95 -16.28 12.29 5.99
CA LYS A 95 -15.98 11.08 6.76
C LYS A 95 -15.81 9.88 5.84
N LEU A 96 -14.92 8.96 6.22
CA LEU A 96 -14.70 7.70 5.53
C LEU A 96 -15.62 6.63 6.10
N TYR A 97 -16.28 5.89 5.22
CA TYR A 97 -17.15 4.76 5.57
C TYR A 97 -16.60 3.48 4.97
N LEU A 98 -16.54 2.43 5.77
CA LEU A 98 -16.25 1.07 5.37
C LEU A 98 -17.42 0.18 5.83
N ASN A 99 -18.02 -0.58 4.93
CA ASN A 99 -19.19 -1.43 5.21
C ASN A 99 -20.38 -0.66 5.85
N GLY A 100 -20.55 0.62 5.51
CA GLY A 100 -21.62 1.46 6.06
C GLY A 100 -21.33 2.04 7.45
N GLU A 101 -20.22 1.67 8.09
CA GLU A 101 -19.77 2.22 9.36
C GLU A 101 -18.69 3.29 9.15
N VAL A 102 -18.70 4.31 10.02
CA VAL A 102 -17.67 5.36 9.99
C VAL A 102 -16.35 4.77 10.47
N VAL A 103 -15.34 4.85 9.63
CA VAL A 103 -13.97 4.47 10.00
C VAL A 103 -13.38 5.60 10.85
N ASP A 104 -12.79 5.23 11.99
CA ASP A 104 -12.06 6.17 12.82
C ASP A 104 -10.75 6.55 12.11
N THR A 105 -10.73 7.76 11.57
CA THR A 105 -9.63 8.29 10.77
C THR A 105 -8.76 9.29 11.50
N ASP A 106 -9.06 9.61 12.76
CA ASP A 106 -8.39 10.67 13.50
C ASP A 106 -6.89 10.43 13.66
N GLU A 107 -6.46 9.18 13.70
CA GLU A 107 -5.04 8.82 13.69
C GLU A 107 -4.40 8.84 12.29
N VAL A 108 -5.20 8.67 11.24
CA VAL A 108 -4.72 8.47 9.85
C VAL A 108 -4.87 9.73 9.02
N PHE A 109 -5.96 10.46 9.20
CA PHE A 109 -6.29 11.66 8.42
C PHE A 109 -6.66 12.82 9.35
N LYS A 110 -5.69 13.70 9.60
CA LYS A 110 -5.87 14.90 10.44
C LYS A 110 -6.67 16.04 9.78
N LYS A 111 -7.08 15.86 8.52
CA LYS A 111 -7.81 16.88 7.71
C LYS A 111 -8.95 16.24 6.93
N PRO A 112 -10.00 17.00 6.58
CA PRO A 112 -10.98 16.52 5.62
C PRO A 112 -10.26 16.10 4.33
N PHE A 113 -10.75 15.03 3.70
CA PHE A 113 -10.16 14.54 2.47
C PHE A 113 -10.10 15.66 1.42
N THR A 114 -8.90 16.00 1.01
CA THR A 114 -8.66 17.01 -0.01
C THR A 114 -7.93 16.38 -1.19
N LYS A 115 -8.32 16.80 -2.41
CA LYS A 115 -7.60 16.49 -3.64
C LYS A 115 -6.79 17.70 -4.02
N VAL A 116 -5.49 17.49 -4.28
CA VAL A 116 -4.64 18.55 -4.82
C VAL A 116 -4.87 18.62 -6.33
N ILE A 117 -5.43 19.72 -6.80
CA ILE A 117 -5.60 20.01 -8.22
C ILE A 117 -4.52 20.99 -8.65
N SER A 118 -3.76 20.60 -9.66
CA SER A 118 -2.77 21.47 -10.30
C SER A 118 -3.32 21.95 -11.63
N GLU A 119 -3.53 23.25 -11.76
CA GLU A 119 -3.98 23.91 -12.99
C GLU A 119 -2.89 24.81 -13.53
N GLU A 120 -2.60 24.74 -14.83
CA GLU A 120 -1.77 25.73 -15.49
C GLU A 120 -2.58 27.00 -15.77
N VAL A 121 -2.25 28.08 -15.07
CA VAL A 121 -2.88 29.39 -15.26
C VAL A 121 -1.95 30.27 -16.08
N SER A 122 -2.48 30.86 -17.15
CA SER A 122 -1.74 31.89 -17.92
C SER A 122 -1.61 33.17 -17.08
N ILE A 123 -0.40 33.62 -16.87
CA ILE A 123 -0.13 34.88 -16.21
C ILE A 123 0.49 35.85 -17.20
N GLU A 124 0.09 37.11 -17.14
CA GLU A 124 0.80 38.21 -17.81
C GLU A 124 1.93 38.67 -16.86
N LYS A 125 3.16 38.60 -17.34
CA LYS A 125 4.31 39.15 -16.64
C LYS A 125 4.27 40.66 -16.77
N GLU A 126 4.85 41.40 -15.83
CA GLU A 126 5.01 42.86 -15.89
C GLU A 126 5.71 43.35 -17.13
N THR A 127 6.38 42.45 -17.85
CA THR A 127 7.06 42.71 -19.15
C THR A 127 6.15 42.56 -20.38
N GLY A 128 4.84 42.25 -20.18
CA GLY A 128 3.89 42.03 -21.27
C GLY A 128 3.96 40.65 -21.92
N GLU A 129 4.85 39.79 -21.48
CA GLU A 129 4.95 38.40 -21.94
C GLU A 129 3.98 37.47 -21.23
N LYS A 130 3.29 36.61 -22.00
CA LYS A 130 2.43 35.56 -21.43
C LYS A 130 3.30 34.43 -20.90
N GLY A 131 3.22 34.19 -19.60
CA GLY A 131 3.82 33.05 -18.94
C GLY A 131 2.76 32.05 -18.47
N LYS A 132 3.19 30.83 -18.17
CA LYS A 132 2.35 29.82 -17.51
C LYS A 132 2.83 29.66 -16.07
N LYS A 133 1.89 29.62 -15.12
CA LYS A 133 2.17 29.32 -13.71
C LYS A 133 1.29 28.16 -13.30
N THR A 134 1.89 27.14 -12.73
CA THR A 134 1.14 26.05 -12.09
C THR A 134 0.63 26.54 -10.76
N VAL A 135 -0.69 26.60 -10.62
CA VAL A 135 -1.36 26.91 -9.35
C VAL A 135 -1.91 25.61 -8.80
N THR A 136 -1.49 25.29 -7.60
CA THR A 136 -1.96 24.12 -6.88
C THR A 136 -2.99 24.58 -5.84
N ARG A 137 -4.19 24.01 -5.88
CA ARG A 137 -5.22 24.25 -4.89
C ARG A 137 -5.71 22.95 -4.27
N GLU A 138 -6.04 22.98 -2.99
CA GLU A 138 -6.71 21.87 -2.31
C GLU A 138 -8.23 22.03 -2.51
N GLU A 139 -8.88 21.01 -3.03
CA GLU A 139 -10.33 20.93 -3.13
C GLU A 139 -10.84 19.87 -2.15
N VAL A 140 -11.83 20.21 -1.33
CA VAL A 140 -12.49 19.25 -0.44
C VAL A 140 -13.18 18.19 -1.28
N ILE A 141 -12.88 16.94 -0.99
CA ILE A 141 -13.42 15.80 -1.73
C ILE A 141 -14.92 15.70 -1.43
N LYS A 142 -15.73 15.78 -2.49
CA LYS A 142 -17.19 15.56 -2.42
C LYS A 142 -17.49 14.09 -2.15
N ASP A 143 -18.71 13.84 -1.71
CA ASP A 143 -19.24 12.49 -1.51
C ASP A 143 -19.01 11.61 -2.75
N ARG A 144 -18.33 10.49 -2.54
CA ARG A 144 -17.98 9.55 -3.62
C ARG A 144 -17.60 8.17 -3.12
N LYS A 145 -17.64 7.20 -4.02
CA LYS A 145 -17.06 5.87 -3.80
C LYS A 145 -15.54 5.93 -3.90
N VAL A 146 -14.89 5.14 -3.06
CA VAL A 146 -13.43 5.06 -2.99
C VAL A 146 -12.99 3.61 -2.76
N LYS A 147 -11.72 3.33 -3.00
CA LYS A 147 -11.06 2.10 -2.57
C LYS A 147 -10.25 2.39 -1.31
N ILE A 148 -10.48 1.61 -0.26
CA ILE A 148 -9.71 1.67 0.97
C ILE A 148 -8.74 0.50 0.96
N ALA A 149 -7.45 0.77 1.15
CA ALA A 149 -6.44 -0.28 1.16
C ALA A 149 -5.72 -0.33 2.50
N VAL A 150 -5.55 -1.55 3.05
CA VAL A 150 -4.93 -1.81 4.35
C VAL A 150 -3.92 -2.93 4.22
N ARG A 151 -2.66 -2.69 4.64
CA ARG A 151 -1.63 -3.74 4.69
C ARG A 151 -2.03 -4.83 5.68
N PRO A 152 -1.71 -6.10 5.43
CA PRO A 152 -2.00 -7.20 6.35
C PRO A 152 -1.50 -6.99 7.77
N GLU A 153 -0.31 -6.39 7.92
CA GLU A 153 0.32 -6.07 9.21
C GLU A 153 -0.17 -4.77 9.86
N ALA A 154 -0.97 -3.98 9.13
CA ALA A 154 -1.53 -2.72 9.66
C ALA A 154 -2.85 -2.91 10.40
N PHE A 155 -3.26 -4.15 10.64
CA PHE A 155 -4.41 -4.46 11.48
C PHE A 155 -4.03 -4.70 12.93
N THR A 156 -4.97 -4.40 13.83
CA THR A 156 -4.90 -4.81 15.23
C THR A 156 -6.15 -5.57 15.63
N PHE A 157 -5.97 -6.47 16.56
CA PHE A 157 -7.06 -7.20 17.17
C PHE A 157 -7.67 -6.37 18.30
N GLU A 158 -8.95 -5.99 18.13
CA GLU A 158 -9.72 -5.35 19.18
C GLU A 158 -10.97 -6.18 19.49
N PRO A 159 -11.02 -6.83 20.65
CA PRO A 159 -12.09 -7.78 20.97
C PRO A 159 -13.48 -7.15 21.12
N LYS A 160 -13.57 -5.83 21.30
CA LYS A 160 -14.84 -5.13 21.57
C LYS A 160 -15.34 -4.26 20.42
N LYS A 161 -14.45 -3.75 19.57
CA LYS A 161 -14.80 -2.85 18.47
C LYS A 161 -13.72 -2.91 17.40
N GLY A 162 -14.10 -3.17 16.16
CA GLY A 162 -13.21 -3.15 15.02
C GLY A 162 -13.96 -2.70 13.78
N ASP A 163 -13.26 -2.07 12.87
CA ASP A 163 -13.84 -1.51 11.64
C ASP A 163 -14.07 -2.59 10.56
N VAL A 164 -13.39 -3.74 10.69
CA VAL A 164 -13.43 -4.83 9.70
C VAL A 164 -13.83 -6.13 10.38
N PRO A 165 -15.11 -6.53 10.30
CA PRO A 165 -15.57 -7.82 10.79
C PRO A 165 -15.18 -8.92 9.80
N VAL A 166 -14.36 -9.88 10.24
CA VAL A 166 -13.83 -10.98 9.41
C VAL A 166 -14.41 -12.31 9.89
N VAL A 167 -15.04 -13.03 8.98
CA VAL A 167 -15.40 -14.45 9.18
C VAL A 167 -14.15 -15.27 8.90
N VAL A 168 -13.62 -15.92 9.91
CA VAL A 168 -12.36 -16.66 9.85
C VAL A 168 -12.52 -17.96 9.09
N GLU A 169 -11.70 -18.17 8.08
CA GLU A 169 -11.63 -19.40 7.30
C GLU A 169 -10.44 -20.26 7.73
N VAL A 170 -9.25 -19.62 7.80
CA VAL A 170 -7.99 -20.29 8.14
C VAL A 170 -7.14 -19.40 9.04
N VAL A 171 -6.45 -20.03 9.97
CA VAL A 171 -5.40 -19.39 10.79
C VAL A 171 -4.10 -20.15 10.56
N GLU A 172 -3.14 -19.48 9.93
CA GLU A 172 -1.82 -20.03 9.61
C GLU A 172 -0.78 -19.51 10.58
N HIS A 173 0.02 -20.42 11.16
CA HIS A 173 1.11 -20.06 12.04
C HIS A 173 2.42 -19.98 11.23
N ILE A 174 3.02 -18.79 11.13
CA ILE A 174 4.26 -18.56 10.39
C ILE A 174 5.28 -17.92 11.34
N GLY A 175 5.98 -18.76 12.10
CA GLY A 175 7.03 -18.30 13.02
C GLY A 175 6.49 -17.41 14.15
N ARG A 176 6.89 -16.13 14.16
CA ARG A 176 6.46 -15.16 15.19
C ARG A 176 5.08 -14.58 14.97
N ASP A 177 4.54 -14.78 13.79
CA ASP A 177 3.28 -14.18 13.38
C ASP A 177 2.26 -15.25 13.02
N ILE A 178 1.02 -14.89 13.09
CA ILE A 178 -0.10 -15.67 12.55
C ILE A 178 -0.78 -14.87 11.45
N THR A 179 -1.13 -15.57 10.38
CA THR A 179 -1.95 -15.01 9.31
C THR A 179 -3.38 -15.51 9.46
N VAL A 180 -4.30 -14.59 9.69
CA VAL A 180 -5.73 -14.88 9.64
C VAL A 180 -6.22 -14.63 8.23
N VAL A 181 -6.74 -15.68 7.60
CA VAL A 181 -7.39 -15.60 6.29
C VAL A 181 -8.89 -15.78 6.50
N GLY A 182 -9.67 -14.93 5.86
CA GLY A 182 -11.12 -15.00 5.96
C GLY A 182 -11.80 -14.07 4.96
N ALA A 183 -13.10 -13.91 5.10
CA ALA A 183 -13.88 -12.99 4.29
C ALA A 183 -14.52 -11.92 5.18
N ILE A 184 -14.81 -10.76 4.61
CA ILE A 184 -15.58 -9.73 5.31
C ILE A 184 -16.99 -10.27 5.56
N LYS A 185 -17.49 -10.07 6.78
CA LYS A 185 -18.87 -10.41 7.12
C LYS A 185 -19.83 -9.74 6.12
N ASP A 186 -20.79 -10.51 5.65
CA ASP A 186 -21.80 -10.10 4.65
C ASP A 186 -21.24 -9.78 3.25
N GLN A 187 -19.93 -10.02 3.01
CA GLN A 187 -19.25 -9.86 1.71
C GLN A 187 -18.27 -11.00 1.48
N PRO A 188 -18.74 -12.23 1.25
CA PRO A 188 -17.90 -13.43 1.18
C PRO A 188 -16.93 -13.43 0.00
N GLU A 189 -17.16 -12.60 -1.01
CA GLU A 189 -16.24 -12.38 -2.14
C GLU A 189 -15.01 -11.53 -1.78
N ASN A 190 -15.08 -10.78 -0.68
CA ASN A 190 -13.99 -9.92 -0.22
C ASN A 190 -13.11 -10.64 0.79
N HIS A 191 -12.11 -11.36 0.28
CA HIS A 191 -11.13 -12.03 1.12
C HIS A 191 -10.17 -11.05 1.78
N VAL A 192 -9.84 -11.33 3.03
CA VAL A 192 -8.96 -10.53 3.89
C VAL A 192 -7.84 -11.39 4.43
N LYS A 193 -6.62 -10.85 4.41
CA LYS A 193 -5.47 -11.41 5.11
C LYS A 193 -4.99 -10.43 6.17
N VAL A 194 -4.88 -10.91 7.40
CA VAL A 194 -4.44 -10.12 8.55
C VAL A 194 -3.25 -10.81 9.20
N ILE A 195 -2.16 -10.08 9.39
CA ILE A 195 -0.97 -10.56 10.10
C ILE A 195 -0.93 -9.93 11.48
N ILE A 196 -0.87 -10.77 12.49
CA ILE A 196 -0.80 -10.35 13.89
C ILE A 196 0.23 -11.18 14.65
N PRO A 197 0.78 -10.68 15.78
CA PRO A 197 1.71 -11.41 16.60
C PRO A 197 1.11 -12.73 17.12
N SER A 198 1.90 -13.80 17.13
CA SER A 198 1.49 -15.14 17.58
C SER A 198 1.05 -15.19 19.04
N GLU A 199 1.45 -14.21 19.84
CA GLU A 199 1.02 -14.06 21.24
C GLU A 199 -0.50 -13.92 21.37
N LEU A 200 -1.15 -13.36 20.36
CA LEU A 200 -2.61 -13.19 20.29
C LEU A 200 -3.35 -14.44 19.79
N SER A 201 -2.63 -15.51 19.47
CA SER A 201 -3.23 -16.75 18.92
C SER A 201 -4.32 -17.33 19.81
N LYS A 202 -4.15 -17.30 21.14
CA LYS A 202 -5.12 -17.83 22.11
C LYS A 202 -6.45 -17.09 22.07
N ASP A 203 -6.43 -15.81 21.73
CA ASP A 203 -7.61 -14.97 21.66
C ASP A 203 -8.37 -15.11 20.33
N ILE A 204 -7.75 -15.75 19.33
CA ILE A 204 -8.26 -15.88 17.96
C ILE A 204 -8.65 -17.30 17.62
N LEU A 205 -7.86 -18.30 18.08
CA LEU A 205 -8.12 -19.70 17.81
C LEU A 205 -9.51 -20.14 18.24
N GLY A 206 -10.24 -20.76 17.32
CA GLY A 206 -11.60 -21.25 17.54
C GLY A 206 -12.71 -20.21 17.41
N LYS A 207 -12.39 -18.94 17.17
CA LYS A 207 -13.41 -17.94 16.86
C LYS A 207 -13.79 -18.02 15.38
N LYS A 208 -15.10 -17.96 15.13
CA LYS A 208 -15.65 -17.93 13.76
C LYS A 208 -15.67 -16.52 13.18
N GLU A 209 -15.73 -15.51 14.02
CA GLU A 209 -15.79 -14.10 13.63
C GLU A 209 -14.89 -13.28 14.55
N ILE A 210 -14.11 -12.38 13.93
CA ILE A 210 -13.16 -11.51 14.62
C ILE A 210 -13.24 -10.11 14.01
N ASN A 211 -13.28 -9.11 14.89
CA ASN A 211 -13.19 -7.72 14.46
C ASN A 211 -11.75 -7.22 14.51
N PHE A 212 -11.28 -6.62 13.42
CA PHE A 212 -9.98 -6.01 13.32
C PHE A 212 -10.09 -4.50 13.11
N LYS A 213 -9.23 -3.74 13.76
CA LYS A 213 -9.09 -2.30 13.53
C LYS A 213 -7.90 -2.04 12.62
N ALA A 214 -8.12 -1.25 11.57
CA ALA A 214 -7.05 -0.78 10.70
C ALA A 214 -6.34 0.41 11.35
N LYS A 215 -5.03 0.30 11.62
CA LYS A 215 -4.20 1.40 12.15
C LYS A 215 -3.69 2.32 11.07
N ARG A 216 -3.42 1.78 9.89
CA ARG A 216 -2.92 2.51 8.73
C ARG A 216 -3.69 2.09 7.50
N MET A 217 -4.25 3.04 6.82
CA MET A 217 -4.99 2.81 5.60
C MET A 217 -4.63 3.84 4.53
N TYR A 218 -4.89 3.46 3.29
CA TYR A 218 -4.73 4.33 2.13
C TYR A 218 -6.08 4.43 1.43
N VAL A 219 -6.39 5.61 0.94
CA VAL A 219 -7.63 5.85 0.19
C VAL A 219 -7.28 6.21 -1.25
N PHE A 220 -7.97 5.56 -2.18
CA PHE A 220 -7.80 5.77 -3.60
C PHE A 220 -9.14 6.05 -4.26
N GLU A 221 -9.12 6.83 -5.32
CA GLU A 221 -10.23 6.97 -6.25
C GLU A 221 -10.55 5.62 -6.89
N GLU A 222 -11.74 5.47 -7.48
CA GLU A 222 -12.06 4.29 -8.30
C GLU A 222 -11.11 4.13 -9.50
N SER A 223 -10.55 5.23 -10.01
CA SER A 223 -9.49 5.24 -11.04
C SER A 223 -8.15 4.68 -10.56
N GLY A 224 -7.96 4.56 -9.24
CA GLY A 224 -6.73 4.12 -8.60
C GLY A 224 -5.78 5.24 -8.19
N GLU A 225 -6.10 6.51 -8.40
CA GLU A 225 -5.32 7.64 -7.93
C GLU A 225 -5.41 7.75 -6.39
N ARG A 226 -4.30 8.06 -5.73
CA ARG A 226 -4.28 8.21 -4.27
C ARG A 226 -4.94 9.51 -3.84
N ILE A 227 -5.81 9.41 -2.86
CA ILE A 227 -6.38 10.53 -2.13
C ILE A 227 -5.48 10.77 -0.90
N LYS A 228 -4.95 11.98 -0.74
CA LYS A 228 -4.09 12.38 0.39
C LYS A 228 -4.87 13.20 1.39
#